data_3a9a90fe7616201540398b17ef81fd28
#
_entry.id   3a9a90fe7616201540398b17ef81fd28
#
_cell.length_a   1.000
_cell.length_b   1.000
_cell.length_c   1.000
_cell.angle_alpha   90.00
_cell.angle_beta   90.00
_cell.angle_gamma   90.00
#
_symmetry.space_group_name_H-M   'P 1'
#
loop_
_entity.id
_entity.type
_entity.pdbx_description
1 polymer ?
#
loop_
_entity_poly.entity_id
_entity_poly.type
_entity_poly.pdbx_seq_one_letter_code
_entity_poly.pdbx_strand_id
1 'polypeptide(L)'
;QANGYWSWYAMYIDRFPGVQTMLKWTGYGGCQAIPSTYFMDLFDRDADKRWSDLHQWVWYYNDPADDRSAFPLNQWREYIDTALYLCPDVLPVEEHKRMEKTFTVFDRNDMFDADGIPQDRWTFIGMTKFYDHTRPGNMSELSDRSYPVIRLGELYLIRAEARIRSTENRDLKGAAEDITQLRKRAVNHEKPEYEEAMKVTE
;
A
#
# COMPACT_ATOMS: atom_id res chain seq x y z
N GLN A 1 22.52 -0.57 14.72
CA GLN A 1 21.38 0.28 15.01
C GLN A 1 20.33 0.07 13.93
N ALA A 2 19.24 -0.58 14.30
CA ALA A 2 18.12 -0.77 13.39
C ALA A 2 17.47 0.60 13.15
N ASN A 3 17.31 0.94 11.90
CA ASN A 3 16.96 2.28 11.48
C ASN A 3 15.45 2.45 11.41
N GLY A 4 14.96 3.59 11.87
CA GLY A 4 13.59 4.04 11.71
C GLY A 4 13.15 4.29 10.26
N TYR A 5 14.00 3.98 9.26
CA TYR A 5 13.69 4.19 7.83
C TYR A 5 12.41 3.47 7.35
N TRP A 6 12.06 2.38 8.00
CA TRP A 6 10.86 1.62 7.65
C TRP A 6 9.56 2.36 7.96
N SER A 7 9.59 3.29 8.92
CA SER A 7 8.44 4.11 9.26
C SER A 7 8.15 5.22 8.23
N TRP A 8 9.08 5.50 7.31
CA TRP A 8 8.90 6.56 6.32
C TRP A 8 7.73 6.34 5.37
N TYR A 9 7.40 5.08 5.14
CA TYR A 9 6.29 4.67 4.27
C TYR A 9 4.97 4.49 5.02
N ALA A 10 4.98 4.62 6.34
CA ALA A 10 3.81 4.51 7.17
C ALA A 10 3.16 5.89 7.36
N MET A 11 1.86 5.93 7.21
CA MET A 11 1.05 7.12 7.49
C MET A 11 0.88 7.28 9.01
N TYR A 12 0.93 8.53 9.48
CA TYR A 12 0.58 8.86 10.86
C TYR A 12 -0.94 8.98 10.99
N ILE A 13 -1.58 7.97 11.53
CA ILE A 13 -3.04 7.80 11.53
C ILE A 13 -3.74 8.31 12.78
N ASP A 14 -3.04 8.59 13.89
CA ASP A 14 -3.64 9.06 15.16
C ASP A 14 -4.41 10.37 15.05
N ARG A 15 -4.26 11.07 13.94
CA ARG A 15 -4.98 12.31 13.66
C ARG A 15 -6.40 12.09 13.15
N PHE A 16 -6.76 10.85 12.82
CA PHE A 16 -8.09 10.51 12.33
C PHE A 16 -8.92 9.87 13.43
N PRO A 17 -10.22 10.22 13.55
CA PRO A 17 -11.08 9.64 14.55
C PRO A 17 -11.15 8.12 14.47
N GLY A 18 -11.11 7.46 15.61
CA GLY A 18 -11.29 6.03 15.75
C GLY A 18 -10.09 5.16 15.40
N VAL A 19 -8.99 5.75 14.96
CA VAL A 19 -7.75 5.00 14.66
C VAL A 19 -6.61 5.45 15.55
N GLN A 20 -5.86 4.47 16.03
CA GLN A 20 -4.65 4.66 16.82
C GLN A 20 -3.49 3.96 16.14
N THR A 21 -2.34 4.63 16.06
CA THR A 21 -1.13 4.05 15.49
C THR A 21 -0.71 2.83 16.29
N MET A 22 -0.64 1.70 15.63
CA MET A 22 -0.11 0.47 16.19
C MET A 22 1.41 0.52 16.16
N LEU A 23 2.02 1.38 16.99
CA LEU A 23 3.46 1.65 17.01
C LEU A 23 4.32 0.39 17.05
N LYS A 24 3.80 -0.67 17.66
CA LYS A 24 4.46 -1.98 17.67
C LYS A 24 4.72 -2.54 16.27
N TRP A 25 3.82 -2.30 15.32
CA TRP A 25 3.93 -2.87 13.98
C TRP A 25 4.49 -1.89 12.96
N THR A 26 3.98 -0.66 12.99
CA THR A 26 4.31 0.36 11.99
C THR A 26 5.52 1.20 12.37
N GLY A 27 5.84 1.26 13.66
CA GLY A 27 6.69 2.31 14.20
C GLY A 27 5.98 3.65 14.11
N TYR A 28 6.69 4.69 14.47
CA TYR A 28 6.21 6.07 14.32
C TYR A 28 6.05 6.40 12.83
N GLY A 29 4.84 6.75 12.40
CA GLY A 29 4.56 7.09 11.01
C GLY A 29 5.38 8.31 10.56
N GLY A 30 6.37 8.07 9.69
CA GLY A 30 7.30 9.12 9.28
C GLY A 30 6.77 10.02 8.18
N CYS A 31 5.80 9.57 7.40
CA CYS A 31 5.18 10.31 6.29
C CYS A 31 6.20 10.98 5.34
N GLN A 32 7.30 10.31 5.04
CA GLN A 32 8.40 10.88 4.25
C GLN A 32 8.46 10.34 2.82
N ALA A 33 7.80 9.22 2.57
CA ALA A 33 7.71 8.63 1.24
C ALA A 33 6.25 8.27 0.94
N ILE A 34 5.70 8.91 -0.07
CA ILE A 34 4.31 8.79 -0.50
C ILE A 34 4.29 8.08 -1.86
N PRO A 35 3.45 7.05 -2.07
CA PRO A 35 3.26 6.46 -3.38
C PRO A 35 2.74 7.51 -4.37
N SER A 36 3.36 7.62 -5.54
CA SER A 36 2.85 8.48 -6.60
C SER A 36 1.60 7.86 -7.24
N THR A 37 0.77 8.67 -7.88
CA THR A 37 -0.38 8.19 -8.67
C THR A 37 0.06 7.21 -9.74
N TYR A 38 1.17 7.50 -10.44
CA TYR A 38 1.77 6.57 -11.40
C TYR A 38 2.11 5.20 -10.79
N PHE A 39 2.72 5.18 -9.59
CA PHE A 39 3.04 3.92 -8.92
C PHE A 39 1.80 3.12 -8.58
N MET A 40 0.74 3.77 -8.09
CA MET A 40 -0.52 3.11 -7.78
C MET A 40 -1.21 2.51 -9.02
N ASP A 41 -1.09 3.19 -10.16
CA ASP A 41 -1.70 2.79 -11.43
C ASP A 41 -0.91 1.67 -12.16
N LEU A 42 0.31 1.33 -11.70
CA LEU A 42 1.08 0.20 -12.23
C LEU A 42 0.51 -1.17 -11.84
N PHE A 43 -0.34 -1.23 -10.81
CA PHE A 43 -0.89 -2.49 -10.34
C PHE A 43 -2.22 -2.79 -11.05
N ASP A 44 -2.35 -3.99 -11.59
CA ASP A 44 -3.64 -4.61 -11.78
C ASP A 44 -4.16 -5.02 -10.39
N ARG A 45 -5.06 -4.24 -9.83
CA ARG A 45 -5.47 -4.36 -8.42
C ARG A 45 -6.24 -5.64 -8.12
N ASP A 46 -6.83 -6.26 -9.14
CA ASP A 46 -7.52 -7.53 -9.02
C ASP A 46 -6.55 -8.71 -9.14
N ALA A 47 -5.64 -8.65 -10.12
CA ALA A 47 -4.75 -9.75 -10.44
C ALA A 47 -3.46 -9.76 -9.61
N ASP A 48 -2.99 -8.61 -9.13
CA ASP A 48 -1.71 -8.44 -8.45
C ASP A 48 -1.88 -8.30 -6.94
N LYS A 49 -1.64 -9.39 -6.21
CA LYS A 49 -1.69 -9.41 -4.73
C LYS A 49 -0.74 -8.45 -4.04
N ARG A 50 0.27 -7.93 -4.72
CA ARG A 50 1.15 -6.92 -4.12
C ARG A 50 0.39 -5.63 -3.79
N TRP A 51 -0.70 -5.37 -4.51
CA TRP A 51 -1.58 -4.27 -4.13
C TRP A 51 -2.22 -4.54 -2.77
N SER A 52 -2.94 -5.63 -2.61
CA SER A 52 -3.65 -5.96 -1.36
C SER A 52 -2.71 -6.28 -0.19
N ASP A 53 -1.60 -6.97 -0.46
CA ASP A 53 -0.71 -7.47 0.59
C ASP A 53 0.33 -6.45 1.07
N LEU A 54 0.66 -5.45 0.23
CA LEU A 54 1.74 -4.50 0.51
C LEU A 54 1.28 -3.06 0.73
N HIS A 55 -0.01 -2.79 0.58
CA HIS A 55 -0.59 -1.46 0.80
C HIS A 55 -1.74 -1.53 1.80
N GLN A 56 -1.95 -0.45 2.51
CA GLN A 56 -3.06 -0.30 3.43
C GLN A 56 -3.83 0.97 3.09
N TRP A 57 -5.11 0.81 2.75
CA TRP A 57 -6.04 1.88 2.41
C TRP A 57 -7.31 1.87 3.25
N VAL A 58 -7.47 0.85 4.10
CA VAL A 58 -8.59 0.74 5.06
C VAL A 58 -8.00 0.57 6.45
N TRP A 59 -8.50 1.34 7.40
CA TRP A 59 -8.22 1.18 8.83
C TRP A 59 -9.53 0.95 9.55
N TYR A 60 -9.53 -0.04 10.41
CA TYR A 60 -10.65 -0.37 11.27
C TYR A 60 -10.48 0.30 12.62
N TYR A 61 -11.60 0.48 13.31
CA TYR A 61 -11.58 1.04 14.66
C TYR A 61 -10.69 0.24 15.59
N ASN A 62 -9.73 0.92 16.21
CA ASN A 62 -8.81 0.33 17.17
C ASN A 62 -8.46 1.27 18.33
N ASP A 63 -9.09 2.44 18.41
CA ASP A 63 -8.93 3.36 19.52
C ASP A 63 -10.07 3.18 20.53
N PRO A 64 -9.83 2.56 21.70
CA PRO A 64 -10.86 2.36 22.72
C PRO A 64 -11.26 3.66 23.44
N ALA A 65 -10.45 4.71 23.32
CA ALA A 65 -10.75 6.01 23.93
C ALA A 65 -11.58 6.93 23.01
N ASP A 66 -11.78 6.55 21.77
CA ASP A 66 -12.52 7.36 20.82
C ASP A 66 -14.01 7.39 21.15
N ASP A 67 -14.55 8.60 21.22
CA ASP A 67 -16.00 8.81 21.34
C ASP A 67 -16.67 8.64 19.98
N ARG A 68 -17.21 7.45 19.76
CA ARG A 68 -17.95 7.10 18.54
C ARG A 68 -19.27 7.84 18.35
N SER A 69 -19.61 8.78 19.23
CA SER A 69 -20.87 9.53 19.15
C SER A 69 -21.00 10.38 17.87
N ALA A 70 -19.88 10.73 17.25
CA ALA A 70 -19.86 11.42 15.96
C ALA A 70 -20.44 10.57 14.82
N PHE A 71 -20.38 9.25 14.93
CA PHE A 71 -20.88 8.31 13.92
C PHE A 71 -21.96 7.40 14.54
N PRO A 72 -23.23 7.49 14.12
CA PRO A 72 -24.30 6.67 14.66
C PRO A 72 -24.04 5.16 14.51
N LEU A 73 -24.23 4.40 15.59
CA LEU A 73 -23.94 2.96 15.65
C LEU A 73 -24.61 2.12 14.55
N ASN A 74 -25.78 2.54 14.05
CA ASN A 74 -26.46 1.82 12.97
C ASN A 74 -25.74 1.97 11.62
N GLN A 75 -24.95 3.01 11.43
CA GLN A 75 -24.16 3.22 10.20
C GLN A 75 -22.84 2.47 10.22
N TRP A 76 -22.29 2.20 11.40
CA TRP A 76 -21.05 1.47 11.58
C TRP A 76 -21.12 0.02 11.08
N ARG A 77 -22.21 -0.64 11.35
CA ARG A 77 -22.40 -2.05 11.00
C ARG A 77 -22.43 -2.28 9.49
N GLU A 78 -22.74 -1.28 8.72
CA GLU A 78 -22.74 -1.36 7.25
C GLU A 78 -21.33 -1.59 6.68
N TYR A 79 -20.30 -1.05 7.34
CA TYR A 79 -18.93 -1.07 6.87
C TYR A 79 -17.95 -1.84 7.77
N ILE A 80 -18.46 -2.71 8.63
CA ILE A 80 -17.63 -3.59 9.48
C ILE A 80 -16.58 -2.79 10.27
N ASP A 81 -17.01 -1.76 11.00
CA ASP A 81 -16.15 -0.95 11.87
C ASP A 81 -15.01 -0.21 11.14
N THR A 82 -15.16 0.10 9.87
CA THR A 82 -14.24 0.98 9.14
C THR A 82 -14.20 2.35 9.81
N ALA A 83 -13.00 2.85 10.09
CA ALA A 83 -12.78 4.17 10.66
C ALA A 83 -12.19 5.16 9.63
N LEU A 84 -11.29 4.67 8.78
CA LEU A 84 -10.64 5.46 7.74
C LEU A 84 -10.54 4.64 6.45
N TYR A 85 -10.94 5.24 5.35
CA TYR A 85 -10.83 4.67 4.01
C TYR A 85 -10.15 5.65 3.06
N LEU A 86 -9.08 5.21 2.41
CA LEU A 86 -8.36 5.95 1.38
C LEU A 86 -8.60 5.26 0.05
N CYS A 87 -9.51 5.79 -0.76
CA CYS A 87 -9.83 5.22 -2.06
C CYS A 87 -8.75 5.57 -3.09
N PRO A 88 -8.12 4.58 -3.74
CA PRO A 88 -7.12 4.85 -4.78
C PRO A 88 -7.71 5.44 -6.06
N ASP A 89 -9.03 5.41 -6.22
CA ASP A 89 -9.77 5.93 -7.35
C ASP A 89 -10.60 7.14 -6.94
N VAL A 90 -11.12 7.85 -7.94
CA VAL A 90 -12.10 8.93 -7.70
C VAL A 90 -13.46 8.30 -7.44
N LEU A 91 -14.04 8.60 -6.29
CA LEU A 91 -15.38 8.12 -5.93
C LEU A 91 -16.48 8.93 -6.62
N PRO A 92 -17.60 8.29 -6.99
CA PRO A 92 -18.81 9.03 -7.33
C PRO A 92 -19.24 9.95 -6.18
N VAL A 93 -19.61 11.19 -6.48
CA VAL A 93 -19.90 12.23 -5.48
C VAL A 93 -20.92 11.77 -4.43
N GLU A 94 -21.97 11.08 -4.85
CA GLU A 94 -23.02 10.60 -3.94
C GLU A 94 -22.53 9.45 -3.04
N GLU A 95 -21.63 8.63 -3.55
CA GLU A 95 -21.01 7.56 -2.77
C GLU A 95 -20.05 8.12 -1.73
N HIS A 96 -19.19 9.06 -2.13
CA HIS A 96 -18.29 9.77 -1.22
C HIS A 96 -19.08 10.40 -0.06
N LYS A 97 -20.12 11.18 -0.36
CA LYS A 97 -21.00 11.80 0.64
C LYS A 97 -21.71 10.78 1.53
N ARG A 98 -22.04 9.60 1.01
CA ARG A 98 -22.65 8.54 1.80
C ARG A 98 -21.67 7.97 2.81
N MET A 99 -20.43 7.71 2.37
CA MET A 99 -19.36 7.17 3.22
C MET A 99 -18.95 8.16 4.32
N GLU A 100 -18.81 9.46 4.01
CA GLU A 100 -18.47 10.52 4.98
C GLU A 100 -19.40 10.59 6.20
N LYS A 101 -20.63 10.12 6.08
CA LYS A 101 -21.58 10.08 7.21
C LYS A 101 -21.27 8.97 8.21
N THR A 102 -20.39 8.03 7.84
CA THR A 102 -20.14 6.81 8.60
C THR A 102 -18.71 6.74 9.12
N PHE A 103 -17.74 7.14 8.29
CA PHE A 103 -16.31 7.10 8.62
C PHE A 103 -15.54 8.17 7.85
N THR A 104 -14.29 8.38 8.21
CA THR A 104 -13.42 9.28 7.45
C THR A 104 -13.06 8.65 6.10
N VAL A 105 -13.32 9.37 5.01
CA VAL A 105 -13.00 8.93 3.65
C VAL A 105 -12.22 10.00 2.91
N PHE A 106 -11.23 9.57 2.15
CA PHE A 106 -10.53 10.37 1.16
C PHE A 106 -10.47 9.59 -0.13
N ASP A 107 -10.77 10.22 -1.23
CA ASP A 107 -10.56 9.63 -2.55
C ASP A 107 -9.28 10.17 -3.21
N ARG A 108 -9.05 9.76 -4.45
CA ARG A 108 -7.86 10.18 -5.19
C ARG A 108 -7.75 11.70 -5.32
N ASN A 109 -8.87 12.41 -5.52
CA ASN A 109 -8.87 13.87 -5.65
C ASN A 109 -8.64 14.59 -4.33
N ASP A 110 -8.93 13.96 -3.20
CA ASP A 110 -8.62 14.53 -1.89
C ASP A 110 -7.14 14.37 -1.55
N MET A 111 -6.50 13.31 -2.05
CA MET A 111 -5.10 13.00 -1.76
C MET A 111 -4.14 13.69 -2.74
N PHE A 112 -4.53 13.87 -4.00
CA PHE A 112 -3.67 14.39 -5.05
C PHE A 112 -4.39 15.49 -5.84
N ASP A 113 -3.61 16.44 -6.36
CA ASP A 113 -4.08 17.42 -7.32
C ASP A 113 -4.18 16.84 -8.75
N ALA A 114 -4.57 17.70 -9.71
CA ALA A 114 -4.73 17.31 -11.11
C ALA A 114 -3.42 16.85 -11.78
N ASP A 115 -2.28 17.27 -11.27
CA ASP A 115 -0.95 16.88 -11.75
C ASP A 115 -0.41 15.63 -11.04
N GLY A 116 -1.19 15.06 -10.12
CA GLY A 116 -0.82 13.89 -9.32
C GLY A 116 0.16 14.19 -8.18
N ILE A 117 0.25 15.46 -7.79
CA ILE A 117 1.07 15.92 -6.68
C ILE A 117 0.26 15.77 -5.38
N PRO A 118 0.82 15.17 -4.31
CA PRO A 118 0.12 15.05 -3.04
C PRO A 118 -0.30 16.41 -2.49
N GLN A 119 -1.57 16.54 -2.10
CA GLN A 119 -2.10 17.79 -1.52
C GLN A 119 -1.55 18.05 -0.11
N ASP A 120 -1.23 16.99 0.62
CA ASP A 120 -0.50 17.08 1.88
C ASP A 120 0.48 15.89 2.01
N ARG A 121 1.32 15.93 3.04
CA ARG A 121 2.28 14.84 3.32
C ARG A 121 1.73 13.77 4.27
N TRP A 122 0.50 13.90 4.73
CA TRP A 122 -0.02 13.12 5.83
C TRP A 122 -1.10 12.12 5.41
N THR A 123 -1.76 12.36 4.26
CA THR A 123 -2.90 11.58 3.79
C THR A 123 -2.52 10.84 2.52
N PHE A 124 -2.22 9.55 2.65
CA PHE A 124 -1.82 8.70 1.53
C PHE A 124 -1.99 7.22 1.86
N ILE A 125 -2.04 6.38 0.84
CA ILE A 125 -2.10 4.92 1.00
C ILE A 125 -0.76 4.43 1.54
N GLY A 126 -0.77 3.86 2.73
CA GLY A 126 0.43 3.38 3.42
C GLY A 126 0.97 2.10 2.82
N MET A 127 2.29 1.88 2.94
CA MET A 127 2.92 0.61 2.55
C MET A 127 3.15 -0.28 3.76
N THR A 128 2.60 -1.49 3.73
CA THR A 128 2.72 -2.48 4.82
C THR A 128 3.97 -3.35 4.71
N LYS A 129 4.65 -3.33 3.55
CA LYS A 129 5.83 -4.15 3.26
C LYS A 129 6.90 -4.11 4.34
N PHE A 130 6.99 -3.00 5.03
CA PHE A 130 8.02 -2.74 6.03
C PHE A 130 7.52 -2.84 7.47
N TYR A 131 6.29 -3.26 7.67
CA TYR A 131 5.76 -3.50 9.01
C TYR A 131 6.53 -4.61 9.70
N ASP A 132 6.84 -4.40 10.96
CA ASP A 132 7.58 -5.35 11.79
C ASP A 132 6.75 -5.77 13.00
N HIS A 133 6.18 -6.95 12.91
CA HIS A 133 5.36 -7.53 13.96
C HIS A 133 6.19 -8.06 15.16
N THR A 134 7.52 -8.07 15.04
CA THR A 134 8.44 -8.60 16.06
C THR A 134 9.01 -7.52 16.98
N ARG A 135 8.63 -6.26 16.81
CA ARG A 135 9.10 -5.15 17.65
C ARG A 135 8.82 -5.43 19.12
N PRO A 136 9.79 -5.16 20.01
CA PRO A 136 9.67 -5.52 21.42
C PRO A 136 8.72 -4.62 22.21
N GLY A 137 8.36 -3.45 21.69
CA GLY A 137 7.51 -2.48 22.41
C GLY A 137 6.73 -1.54 21.51
N ASN A 138 5.73 -0.90 22.09
CA ASN A 138 4.83 0.00 21.36
C ASN A 138 5.47 1.36 21.01
N MET A 139 6.53 1.76 21.72
CA MET A 139 7.18 3.07 21.56
C MET A 139 8.53 2.98 20.86
N SER A 140 8.93 1.80 20.38
CA SER A 140 10.21 1.63 19.71
C SER A 140 10.09 2.02 18.23
N GLU A 141 10.82 3.05 17.85
CA GLU A 141 11.03 3.42 16.45
C GLU A 141 11.95 2.42 15.73
N LEU A 142 12.68 1.61 16.50
CA LEU A 142 13.68 0.69 15.98
C LEU A 142 13.04 -0.65 15.65
N SER A 143 13.44 -1.20 14.52
CA SER A 143 13.07 -2.55 14.09
C SER A 143 14.31 -3.44 14.17
N ASP A 144 14.15 -4.62 14.74
CA ASP A 144 15.20 -5.66 14.78
C ASP A 144 15.17 -6.53 13.51
N ARG A 145 14.25 -6.24 12.60
CA ARG A 145 14.13 -6.97 11.34
C ARG A 145 15.36 -6.78 10.46
N SER A 146 15.92 -7.89 10.01
CA SER A 146 17.06 -7.88 9.09
C SER A 146 16.71 -7.15 7.79
N TYR A 147 17.61 -6.29 7.35
CA TYR A 147 17.52 -5.62 6.06
C TYR A 147 18.08 -6.52 4.96
N PRO A 148 17.28 -6.95 3.99
CA PRO A 148 17.79 -7.70 2.85
C PRO A 148 18.53 -6.75 1.90
N VAL A 149 19.83 -6.91 1.80
CA VAL A 149 20.69 -6.10 0.90
C VAL A 149 20.45 -6.47 -0.56
N ILE A 150 20.37 -7.76 -0.85
CA ILE A 150 20.07 -8.29 -2.19
C ILE A 150 19.06 -9.42 -2.06
N ARG A 151 18.12 -9.48 -3.00
CA ARG A 151 17.12 -10.55 -3.09
C ARG A 151 17.19 -11.22 -4.45
N LEU A 152 16.84 -12.51 -4.53
CA LEU A 152 16.76 -13.24 -5.78
C LEU A 152 15.91 -12.52 -6.84
N GLY A 153 14.81 -11.88 -6.42
CA GLY A 153 13.98 -11.09 -7.32
C GLY A 153 14.72 -9.93 -8.00
N GLU A 154 15.62 -9.29 -7.29
CA GLU A 154 16.46 -8.24 -7.86
C GLU A 154 17.42 -8.78 -8.93
N LEU A 155 17.99 -9.97 -8.72
CA LEU A 155 18.85 -10.61 -9.72
C LEU A 155 18.09 -10.94 -11.01
N TYR A 156 16.82 -11.35 -10.93
CA TYR A 156 15.97 -11.52 -12.11
C TYR A 156 15.79 -10.19 -12.86
N LEU A 157 15.52 -9.10 -12.15
CA LEU A 157 15.35 -7.76 -12.76
C LEU A 157 16.64 -7.27 -13.41
N ILE A 158 17.79 -7.44 -12.74
CA ILE A 158 19.11 -7.08 -13.30
C ILE A 158 19.37 -7.89 -14.57
N ARG A 159 19.07 -9.19 -14.57
CA ARG A 159 19.25 -10.05 -15.74
C ARG A 159 18.31 -9.63 -16.88
N ALA A 160 17.05 -9.33 -16.59
CA ALA A 160 16.10 -8.83 -17.59
C ALA A 160 16.59 -7.51 -18.21
N GLU A 161 17.03 -6.56 -17.38
CA GLU A 161 17.57 -5.29 -17.86
C GLU A 161 18.83 -5.51 -18.73
N ALA A 162 19.75 -6.38 -18.32
CA ALA A 162 20.93 -6.70 -19.10
C ALA A 162 20.57 -7.29 -20.47
N ARG A 163 19.56 -8.18 -20.53
CA ARG A 163 19.04 -8.76 -21.78
C ARG A 163 18.45 -7.71 -22.71
N ILE A 164 17.69 -6.74 -22.16
CA ILE A 164 17.09 -5.63 -22.93
C ILE A 164 18.16 -4.69 -23.47
N ARG A 165 19.18 -4.36 -22.66
CA ARG A 165 20.22 -3.37 -22.99
C ARG A 165 21.37 -3.92 -23.79
N SER A 166 21.49 -5.24 -23.95
CA SER A 166 22.56 -5.84 -24.75
C SER A 166 22.49 -5.36 -26.18
N THR A 167 23.62 -4.87 -26.69
CA THR A 167 23.75 -4.42 -28.10
C THR A 167 24.04 -5.58 -29.06
N GLU A 168 24.70 -6.64 -28.56
CA GLU A 168 25.10 -7.78 -29.38
C GLU A 168 24.12 -8.94 -29.32
N ASN A 169 23.54 -9.18 -28.16
CA ASN A 169 22.66 -10.34 -27.89
C ASN A 169 21.40 -9.89 -27.16
N ARG A 170 20.65 -8.98 -27.76
CA ARG A 170 19.38 -8.51 -27.21
C ARG A 170 18.36 -9.63 -27.17
N ASP A 171 17.84 -9.94 -25.97
CA ASP A 171 16.92 -11.04 -25.70
C ASP A 171 15.67 -10.51 -24.97
N LEU A 172 14.71 -9.99 -25.75
CA LEU A 172 13.45 -9.46 -25.20
C LEU A 172 12.59 -10.58 -24.62
N LYS A 173 12.56 -11.73 -25.28
CA LYS A 173 11.80 -12.89 -24.80
C LYS A 173 12.30 -13.36 -23.43
N GLY A 174 13.60 -13.58 -23.27
CA GLY A 174 14.15 -13.99 -22.00
C GLY A 174 13.98 -12.91 -20.91
N ALA A 175 14.00 -11.64 -21.26
CA ALA A 175 13.69 -10.56 -20.31
C ALA A 175 12.23 -10.62 -19.85
N ALA A 176 11.27 -10.81 -20.76
CA ALA A 176 9.86 -10.96 -20.44
C ALA A 176 9.59 -12.20 -19.57
N GLU A 177 10.29 -13.31 -19.83
CA GLU A 177 10.22 -14.52 -19.00
C GLU A 177 10.71 -14.27 -17.57
N ASP A 178 11.82 -13.55 -17.39
CA ASP A 178 12.36 -13.19 -16.08
C ASP A 178 11.38 -12.33 -15.27
N ILE A 179 10.80 -11.31 -15.89
CA ILE A 179 9.82 -10.46 -15.23
C ILE A 179 8.54 -11.26 -14.91
N THR A 180 8.07 -12.09 -15.83
CA THR A 180 6.92 -12.96 -15.62
C THR A 180 7.14 -13.91 -14.45
N GLN A 181 8.35 -14.47 -14.30
CA GLN A 181 8.69 -15.34 -13.16
C GLN A 181 8.55 -14.63 -11.81
N LEU A 182 8.87 -13.33 -11.76
CA LEU A 182 8.66 -12.53 -10.56
C LEU A 182 7.18 -12.25 -10.31
N ARG A 183 6.45 -11.91 -11.37
CA ARG A 183 5.02 -11.57 -11.28
C ARG A 183 4.16 -12.78 -10.89
N LYS A 184 4.51 -14.00 -11.31
CA LYS A 184 3.82 -15.24 -10.91
C LYS A 184 3.68 -15.41 -9.40
N ARG A 185 4.63 -14.94 -8.61
CA ARG A 185 4.55 -15.01 -7.13
C ARG A 185 3.49 -14.11 -6.53
N ALA A 186 3.04 -13.14 -7.29
CA ALA A 186 2.10 -12.10 -6.87
C ALA A 186 0.72 -12.25 -7.50
N VAL A 187 0.50 -13.32 -8.28
CA VAL A 187 -0.80 -13.58 -8.90
C VAL A 187 -1.85 -13.83 -7.83
N ASN A 188 -2.99 -13.21 -8.00
CA ASN A 188 -4.20 -13.58 -7.29
C ASN A 188 -4.80 -14.82 -7.97
N HIS A 189 -4.78 -15.96 -7.28
CA HIS A 189 -5.26 -17.24 -7.83
C HIS A 189 -6.77 -17.45 -7.69
N GLU A 190 -7.55 -16.42 -7.37
CA GLU A 190 -9.00 -16.54 -7.30
C GLU A 190 -9.64 -16.81 -8.66
N LYS A 191 -9.01 -16.31 -9.75
CA LYS A 191 -9.49 -16.49 -11.10
C LYS A 191 -8.34 -16.87 -12.05
N PRO A 192 -8.58 -17.84 -12.96
CA PRO A 192 -7.54 -18.30 -13.91
C PRO A 192 -7.00 -17.20 -14.83
N GLU A 193 -7.86 -16.25 -15.24
CA GLU A 193 -7.50 -15.14 -16.14
C GLU A 193 -6.45 -14.20 -15.53
N TYR A 194 -6.30 -14.16 -14.20
CA TYR A 194 -5.31 -13.33 -13.54
C TYR A 194 -3.88 -13.81 -13.78
N GLU A 195 -3.66 -15.10 -14.00
CA GLU A 195 -2.34 -15.60 -14.39
C GLU A 195 -1.90 -15.04 -15.74
N GLU A 196 -2.84 -14.94 -16.70
CA GLU A 196 -2.55 -14.38 -18.01
C GLU A 196 -2.31 -12.87 -17.95
N ALA A 197 -3.13 -12.14 -17.18
CA ALA A 197 -2.97 -10.70 -16.97
C ALA A 197 -1.61 -10.33 -16.35
N MET A 198 -1.01 -11.25 -15.60
CA MET A 198 0.29 -11.03 -14.94
C MET A 198 1.49 -11.42 -15.81
N LYS A 199 1.30 -12.00 -17.00
CA LYS A 199 2.39 -12.27 -17.94
C LYS A 199 2.89 -10.99 -18.61
N VAL A 200 4.18 -10.99 -18.92
CA VAL A 200 4.82 -9.95 -19.72
C VAL A 200 5.15 -10.52 -21.09
N THR A 201 4.74 -9.81 -22.13
CA THR A 201 5.06 -10.13 -23.52
C THR A 201 6.21 -9.23 -24.02
N GLU A 202 6.81 -9.60 -25.15
CA GLU A 202 7.90 -8.85 -25.79
C GLU A 202 7.47 -7.43 -26.21
#